data_ba17db501626f7366d389278c715f636
#
_entry.id   ba17db501626f7366d389278c715f636
#
_cell.length_a   1.000
_cell.length_b   1.000
_cell.length_c   1.000
_cell.angle_alpha   90.00
_cell.angle_beta   90.00
_cell.angle_gamma   90.00
#
_symmetry.space_group_name_H-M   'P 1'
#
loop_
_entity.id
_entity.type
_entity.pdbx_description
1 polymer ?
#
loop_
_entity_poly.entity_id
_entity_poly.type
_entity_poly.pdbx_seq_one_letter_code
_entity_poly.pdbx_strand_id
1 'polypeptide(L)'
;MSEPVRYTLSVTGLTPIMFNRFPTAEEEADKKSTRDKVQFEREHIKNRLYLTADGEPYVPASAVKKMLIRACAFVVEKPKGSFKSYGPLIDGALFVEDDLVLNVEMKNMIVDERPVSLNAGRGKGGGSGMRARPLFPVPWGGSTTCLVVDDGISKDMLALIAGRAGRLCGLMDGRKIDMGRCDIKVTNGRE
;
A
#
# COMPACT_ATOMS: atom_id res chain seq x y z
N MET A 1 4.84 -31.43 1.89
CA MET A 1 4.45 -30.04 1.57
C MET A 1 2.97 -30.09 1.25
N SER A 2 2.18 -29.24 1.90
CA SER A 2 0.75 -29.09 1.58
C SER A 2 0.59 -28.48 0.19
N GLU A 3 -0.56 -28.72 -0.45
CA GLU A 3 -0.88 -28.04 -1.70
C GLU A 3 -1.02 -26.53 -1.45
N PRO A 4 -0.53 -25.69 -2.38
CA PRO A 4 -0.70 -24.24 -2.29
C PRO A 4 -2.20 -23.86 -2.24
N VAL A 5 -2.56 -22.94 -1.36
CA VAL A 5 -3.94 -22.50 -1.20
C VAL A 5 -4.07 -21.05 -1.65
N ARG A 6 -5.05 -20.78 -2.53
CA ARG A 6 -5.34 -19.42 -3.01
C ARG A 6 -6.45 -18.78 -2.17
N TYR A 7 -6.23 -17.51 -1.80
CA TYR A 7 -7.20 -16.69 -1.07
C TYR A 7 -7.46 -15.38 -1.81
N THR A 8 -8.66 -14.83 -1.66
CA THR A 8 -9.00 -13.48 -2.10
C THR A 8 -9.02 -12.54 -0.90
N LEU A 9 -8.32 -11.42 -1.04
CA LEU A 9 -8.31 -10.31 -0.11
C LEU A 9 -9.23 -9.21 -0.63
N SER A 10 -10.41 -9.05 -0.01
CA SER A 10 -11.35 -7.97 -0.33
C SER A 10 -11.09 -6.79 0.59
N VAL A 11 -10.76 -5.63 0.02
CA VAL A 11 -10.35 -4.42 0.73
C VAL A 11 -11.44 -3.36 0.65
N THR A 12 -11.76 -2.74 1.77
CA THR A 12 -12.69 -1.60 1.86
C THR A 12 -12.04 -0.48 2.65
N GLY A 13 -11.91 0.70 2.05
CA GLY A 13 -11.29 1.87 2.67
C GLY A 13 -12.09 2.42 3.84
N LEU A 14 -11.41 2.75 4.92
CA LEU A 14 -11.96 3.41 6.12
C LEU A 14 -11.55 4.88 6.20
N THR A 15 -10.39 5.21 5.66
CA THR A 15 -9.88 6.58 5.57
C THR A 15 -9.40 6.85 4.15
N PRO A 16 -9.25 8.12 3.73
CA PRO A 16 -8.74 8.42 2.39
C PRO A 16 -7.42 7.73 2.08
N ILE A 17 -7.19 7.36 0.82
CA ILE A 17 -5.94 6.75 0.37
C ILE A 17 -5.11 7.77 -0.42
N MET A 18 -3.85 7.93 -0.04
CA MET A 18 -2.92 8.90 -0.63
C MET A 18 -1.81 8.16 -1.39
N PHE A 19 -1.52 8.61 -2.60
CA PHE A 19 -0.47 8.05 -3.42
C PHE A 19 0.78 8.93 -3.44
N ASN A 20 1.92 8.32 -3.65
CA ASN A 20 3.20 9.01 -3.86
C ASN A 20 4.17 8.05 -4.56
N ARG A 21 3.87 7.69 -5.81
CA ARG A 21 4.78 6.92 -6.65
C ARG A 21 6.11 7.68 -6.80
N PHE A 22 7.21 6.97 -6.72
CA PHE A 22 8.50 7.58 -7.03
C PHE A 22 8.56 7.99 -8.50
N PRO A 23 9.06 9.19 -8.81
CA PRO A 23 9.23 9.64 -10.17
C PRO A 23 10.22 8.74 -10.92
N THR A 24 10.07 8.66 -12.24
CA THR A 24 11.11 8.12 -13.11
C THR A 24 12.32 9.08 -13.17
N ALA A 25 13.45 8.60 -13.73
CA ALA A 25 14.63 9.44 -13.91
C ALA A 25 14.35 10.66 -14.81
N GLU A 26 13.53 10.49 -15.84
CA GLU A 26 13.09 11.55 -16.76
C GLU A 26 12.23 12.58 -16.04
N GLU A 27 11.19 12.14 -15.32
CA GLU A 27 10.33 13.00 -14.50
C GLU A 27 11.14 13.81 -13.45
N GLU A 28 12.18 13.21 -12.88
CA GLU A 28 13.08 13.88 -11.94
C GLU A 28 13.96 14.93 -12.63
N ALA A 29 14.43 14.66 -13.85
CA ALA A 29 15.21 15.60 -14.65
C ALA A 29 14.37 16.82 -15.04
N ASP A 30 13.14 16.60 -15.52
CA ASP A 30 12.20 17.66 -15.89
C ASP A 30 11.86 18.53 -14.68
N LYS A 31 11.61 17.92 -13.53
CA LYS A 31 11.35 18.66 -12.29
C LYS A 31 12.56 19.49 -11.84
N LYS A 32 13.79 19.00 -12.02
CA LYS A 32 15.01 19.75 -11.65
C LYS A 32 15.20 20.98 -12.53
N SER A 33 14.82 20.91 -13.80
CA SER A 33 14.90 22.04 -14.75
C SER A 33 13.84 23.11 -14.51
N THR A 34 12.77 22.79 -13.79
CA THR A 34 11.62 23.69 -13.56
C THR A 34 11.86 24.61 -12.36
N ARG A 35 11.59 25.93 -12.53
CA ARG A 35 11.74 26.94 -11.48
C ARG A 35 10.72 26.75 -10.35
N ASP A 36 9.44 26.54 -10.68
CA ASP A 36 8.36 26.29 -9.73
C ASP A 36 8.07 24.78 -9.64
N LYS A 37 8.71 24.13 -8.67
CA LYS A 37 8.59 22.70 -8.43
C LYS A 37 7.22 22.29 -7.92
N VAL A 38 6.50 23.16 -7.23
CA VAL A 38 5.16 22.87 -6.69
C VAL A 38 4.15 22.89 -7.81
N GLN A 39 4.22 23.91 -8.68
CA GLN A 39 3.36 23.99 -9.86
C GLN A 39 3.58 22.80 -10.79
N PHE A 40 4.84 22.40 -11.01
CA PHE A 40 5.17 21.21 -11.78
C PHE A 40 4.54 19.94 -11.17
N GLU A 41 4.61 19.75 -9.84
CA GLU A 41 3.97 18.61 -9.18
C GLU A 41 2.45 18.60 -9.33
N ARG A 42 1.79 19.76 -9.33
CA ARG A 42 0.34 19.87 -9.56
C ARG A 42 -0.05 19.49 -10.99
N GLU A 43 0.68 20.00 -11.97
CA GLU A 43 0.43 19.71 -13.39
C GLU A 43 0.64 18.24 -13.74
N HIS A 44 1.62 17.59 -13.06
CA HIS A 44 1.98 16.19 -13.26
C HIS A 44 1.50 15.28 -12.14
N ILE A 45 0.42 15.66 -11.43
CA ILE A 45 -0.07 14.94 -10.24
C ILE A 45 -0.39 13.47 -10.53
N LYS A 46 -0.90 13.16 -11.74
CA LYS A 46 -1.22 11.79 -12.17
C LYS A 46 0.02 10.89 -12.21
N ASN A 47 1.21 11.45 -12.43
CA ASN A 47 2.46 10.70 -12.41
C ASN A 47 2.81 10.15 -11.02
N ARG A 48 2.10 10.60 -9.96
CA ARG A 48 2.22 10.07 -8.61
C ARG A 48 1.30 8.88 -8.32
N LEU A 49 0.47 8.50 -9.27
CA LEU A 49 -0.38 7.31 -9.21
C LEU A 49 0.34 6.09 -9.82
N TYR A 50 -0.10 4.92 -9.41
CA TYR A 50 0.08 3.69 -10.16
C TYR A 50 -1.20 3.50 -10.97
N LEU A 51 -1.09 3.40 -12.28
CA LEU A 51 -2.21 3.27 -13.19
C LEU A 51 -2.07 2.00 -14.03
N THR A 52 -3.17 1.27 -14.21
CA THR A 52 -3.27 0.18 -15.17
C THR A 52 -3.16 0.72 -16.60
N ALA A 53 -3.10 -0.17 -17.58
CA ALA A 53 -3.14 0.22 -19.00
C ALA A 53 -4.43 0.97 -19.37
N ASP A 54 -5.54 0.68 -18.67
CA ASP A 54 -6.84 1.33 -18.85
C ASP A 54 -6.97 2.63 -18.04
N GLY A 55 -5.93 3.02 -17.32
CA GLY A 55 -5.89 4.27 -16.54
C GLY A 55 -6.57 4.17 -15.17
N GLU A 56 -6.84 2.98 -14.65
CA GLU A 56 -7.41 2.76 -13.33
C GLU A 56 -6.32 2.80 -12.24
N PRO A 57 -6.55 3.50 -11.12
CA PRO A 57 -5.60 3.52 -10.02
C PRO A 57 -5.49 2.15 -9.35
N TYR A 58 -4.26 1.73 -9.03
CA TYR A 58 -4.04 0.50 -8.30
C TYR A 58 -3.00 0.64 -7.19
N VAL A 59 -3.06 -0.28 -6.22
CA VAL A 59 -2.03 -0.47 -5.20
C VAL A 59 -1.18 -1.66 -5.60
N PRO A 60 0.15 -1.51 -5.75
CA PRO A 60 1.02 -2.61 -6.13
C PRO A 60 0.92 -3.81 -5.18
N ALA A 61 0.90 -5.02 -5.71
CA ALA A 61 0.92 -6.28 -4.96
C ALA A 61 2.02 -6.28 -3.87
N SER A 62 3.18 -5.75 -4.20
CA SER A 62 4.30 -5.61 -3.26
C SER A 62 3.99 -4.69 -2.08
N ALA A 63 3.15 -3.68 -2.25
CA ALA A 63 2.72 -2.78 -1.17
C ALA A 63 1.72 -3.49 -0.24
N VAL A 64 0.80 -4.29 -0.80
CA VAL A 64 -0.12 -5.14 -0.03
C VAL A 64 0.68 -6.16 0.78
N LYS A 65 1.63 -6.88 0.17
CA LYS A 65 2.51 -7.83 0.87
C LYS A 65 3.28 -7.18 2.01
N LYS A 66 3.91 -6.02 1.77
CA LYS A 66 4.65 -5.27 2.81
C LYS A 66 3.76 -4.81 3.96
N MET A 67 2.50 -4.48 3.69
CA MET A 67 1.53 -4.14 4.74
C MET A 67 1.23 -5.37 5.63
N LEU A 68 1.00 -6.54 5.04
CA LEU A 68 0.78 -7.81 5.78
C LEU A 68 2.00 -8.17 6.64
N ILE A 69 3.22 -8.10 6.09
CA ILE A 69 4.46 -8.36 6.85
C ILE A 69 4.58 -7.42 8.06
N ARG A 70 4.29 -6.13 7.89
CA ARG A 70 4.33 -5.17 9.01
C ARG A 70 3.31 -5.49 10.10
N ALA A 71 2.13 -5.97 9.72
CA ALA A 71 1.07 -6.31 10.66
C ALA A 71 1.44 -7.49 11.57
N CYS A 72 2.36 -8.35 11.13
CA CYS A 72 2.85 -9.47 11.95
C CYS A 72 3.50 -9.01 13.26
N ALA A 73 4.01 -7.78 13.34
CA ALA A 73 4.52 -7.21 14.58
C ALA A 73 3.43 -7.01 15.66
N PHE A 74 2.17 -6.96 15.26
CA PHE A 74 1.02 -6.83 16.15
C PHE A 74 0.35 -8.16 16.50
N VAL A 75 0.87 -9.29 15.98
CA VAL A 75 0.37 -10.64 16.27
C VAL A 75 1.16 -11.21 17.44
N VAL A 76 0.44 -11.56 18.51
CA VAL A 76 1.06 -12.11 19.74
C VAL A 76 1.35 -13.59 19.58
N GLU A 77 0.50 -14.30 18.85
CA GLU A 77 0.66 -15.72 18.56
C GLU A 77 1.93 -15.96 17.74
N LYS A 78 2.60 -17.08 18.01
CA LYS A 78 3.77 -17.49 17.26
C LYS A 78 3.42 -18.56 16.24
N PRO A 79 4.06 -18.57 15.06
CA PRO A 79 3.90 -19.67 14.12
C PRO A 79 4.44 -20.98 14.70
N LYS A 80 3.93 -22.09 14.20
CA LYS A 80 4.50 -23.41 14.50
C LYS A 80 5.90 -23.54 13.89
N GLY A 81 6.78 -24.29 14.53
CA GLY A 81 8.14 -24.54 14.04
C GLY A 81 9.18 -23.52 14.53
N SER A 82 10.18 -23.25 13.71
CA SER A 82 11.38 -22.46 14.10
C SER A 82 11.22 -20.95 13.97
N PHE A 83 10.15 -20.47 13.39
CA PHE A 83 9.94 -19.03 13.18
C PHE A 83 9.59 -18.32 14.50
N LYS A 84 10.25 -17.18 14.76
CA LYS A 84 9.99 -16.37 15.95
C LYS A 84 8.74 -15.48 15.81
N SER A 85 8.30 -15.19 14.58
CA SER A 85 7.14 -14.38 14.24
C SER A 85 6.61 -14.74 12.85
N TYR A 86 5.39 -14.32 12.54
CA TYR A 86 4.79 -14.54 11.22
C TYR A 86 5.44 -13.71 10.09
N GLY A 87 6.18 -12.64 10.38
CA GLY A 87 6.77 -11.77 9.35
C GLY A 87 7.65 -12.53 8.34
N PRO A 88 8.69 -13.26 8.76
CA PRO A 88 9.51 -14.06 7.84
C PRO A 88 8.73 -15.17 7.13
N LEU A 89 7.72 -15.76 7.78
CA LEU A 89 6.90 -16.80 7.18
C LEU A 89 5.99 -16.20 6.07
N ILE A 90 5.33 -15.07 6.34
CA ILE A 90 4.54 -14.34 5.32
C ILE A 90 5.45 -13.88 4.18
N ASP A 91 6.66 -13.40 4.46
CA ASP A 91 7.59 -12.96 3.42
C ASP A 91 8.02 -14.10 2.49
N GLY A 92 8.29 -15.29 3.03
CA GLY A 92 8.73 -16.45 2.25
C GLY A 92 7.61 -17.27 1.62
N ALA A 93 6.44 -17.35 2.27
CA ALA A 93 5.40 -18.33 1.92
C ALA A 93 4.07 -17.74 1.45
N LEU A 94 3.91 -16.42 1.40
CA LEU A 94 2.74 -15.76 0.83
C LEU A 94 3.12 -14.92 -0.39
N PHE A 95 2.42 -15.13 -1.49
CA PHE A 95 2.60 -14.40 -2.74
C PHE A 95 1.30 -13.66 -3.06
N VAL A 96 1.34 -12.34 -3.14
CA VAL A 96 0.23 -11.53 -3.67
C VAL A 96 0.38 -11.56 -5.18
N GLU A 97 -0.59 -12.13 -5.89
CA GLU A 97 -0.49 -12.45 -7.32
C GLU A 97 -0.83 -11.25 -8.20
N ASP A 98 -1.83 -10.45 -7.78
CA ASP A 98 -2.35 -9.36 -8.58
C ASP A 98 -2.23 -8.03 -7.84
N ASP A 99 -2.09 -6.95 -8.60
CA ASP A 99 -2.23 -5.60 -8.07
C ASP A 99 -3.68 -5.35 -7.60
N LEU A 100 -3.85 -4.58 -6.54
CA LEU A 100 -5.16 -4.21 -6.03
C LEU A 100 -5.70 -3.02 -6.84
N VAL A 101 -6.46 -3.29 -7.90
CA VAL A 101 -7.13 -2.25 -8.68
C VAL A 101 -8.25 -1.63 -7.83
N LEU A 102 -8.29 -0.30 -7.76
CA LEU A 102 -9.24 0.43 -6.93
C LEU A 102 -10.52 0.77 -7.70
N ASN A 103 -11.66 0.54 -7.07
CA ASN A 103 -12.98 0.94 -7.58
C ASN A 103 -13.25 2.44 -7.33
N VAL A 104 -12.41 3.30 -7.85
CA VAL A 104 -12.54 4.76 -7.73
C VAL A 104 -12.59 5.42 -9.11
N GLU A 105 -13.29 6.53 -9.20
CA GLU A 105 -13.29 7.32 -10.41
C GLU A 105 -12.22 8.40 -10.34
N MET A 106 -11.44 8.59 -11.41
CA MET A 106 -10.38 9.59 -11.49
C MET A 106 -10.87 11.03 -11.24
N LYS A 107 -12.13 11.33 -11.54
CA LYS A 107 -12.73 12.65 -11.27
C LYS A 107 -12.85 12.96 -9.77
N ASN A 108 -12.86 11.94 -8.91
CA ASN A 108 -12.94 12.08 -7.46
C ASN A 108 -11.57 12.27 -6.80
N MET A 109 -10.50 12.31 -7.60
CA MET A 109 -9.15 12.56 -7.09
C MET A 109 -9.04 13.99 -6.57
N ILE A 110 -8.49 14.13 -5.37
CA ILE A 110 -8.17 15.40 -4.73
C ILE A 110 -6.65 15.57 -4.71
N VAL A 111 -6.18 16.81 -4.90
CA VAL A 111 -4.76 17.16 -4.70
C VAL A 111 -4.57 17.56 -3.25
N ASP A 112 -3.86 16.74 -2.48
CA ASP A 112 -3.48 17.04 -1.10
C ASP A 112 -2.12 17.74 -1.09
N GLU A 113 -2.10 18.96 -0.57
CA GLU A 113 -0.88 19.77 -0.47
C GLU A 113 -0.48 19.97 0.98
N ARG A 114 0.70 19.48 1.32
CA ARG A 114 1.21 19.57 2.70
C ARG A 114 2.68 19.93 2.73
N PRO A 115 3.12 20.68 3.77
CA PRO A 115 4.53 20.84 4.02
C PRO A 115 5.16 19.50 4.42
N VAL A 116 6.31 19.20 3.84
CA VAL A 116 7.12 18.02 4.18
C VAL A 116 8.52 18.45 4.56
N SER A 117 9.11 17.79 5.55
CA SER A 117 10.52 17.97 5.86
C SER A 117 11.37 17.32 4.77
N LEU A 118 12.17 18.11 4.08
CA LEU A 118 12.99 17.65 2.95
C LEU A 118 14.25 16.87 3.39
N ASN A 119 14.64 16.95 4.65
CA ASN A 119 15.88 16.35 5.17
C ASN A 119 15.69 15.60 6.51
N ALA A 120 14.54 15.00 6.75
CA ALA A 120 14.34 14.17 7.92
C ALA A 120 15.35 12.99 7.91
N GLY A 121 16.44 13.11 8.67
CA GLY A 121 17.45 12.07 8.84
C GLY A 121 18.88 12.45 8.50
N ARG A 122 19.19 13.64 7.99
CA ARG A 122 20.57 14.05 7.64
C ARG A 122 21.19 15.12 8.55
N GLY A 123 20.69 15.33 9.76
CA GLY A 123 21.40 16.13 10.78
C GLY A 123 21.74 17.61 10.48
N LYS A 124 21.41 18.12 9.30
CA LYS A 124 21.59 19.52 8.90
C LYS A 124 20.22 20.10 8.63
N GLY A 125 19.91 21.25 9.25
CA GLY A 125 18.65 21.95 9.25
C GLY A 125 17.79 21.72 8.00
N GLY A 126 16.80 20.87 8.15
CA GLY A 126 15.98 20.45 7.04
C GLY A 126 15.04 21.56 6.62
N GLY A 127 15.17 22.04 5.38
CA GLY A 127 14.16 22.89 4.79
C GLY A 127 12.82 22.18 4.74
N SER A 128 11.71 22.91 4.92
CA SER A 128 10.39 22.43 4.60
C SER A 128 10.07 22.75 3.13
N GLY A 129 9.39 21.84 2.45
CA GLY A 129 8.89 22.06 1.10
C GLY A 129 7.44 21.61 1.01
N MET A 130 6.67 22.29 0.16
CA MET A 130 5.31 21.81 -0.17
C MET A 130 5.42 20.63 -1.13
N ARG A 131 4.55 19.62 -0.94
CA ARG A 131 4.36 18.52 -1.88
C ARG A 131 2.89 18.34 -2.19
N ALA A 132 2.61 18.18 -3.48
CA ALA A 132 1.30 17.80 -3.98
C ALA A 132 1.25 16.27 -4.12
N ARG A 133 0.17 15.65 -3.64
CA ARG A 133 -0.08 14.20 -3.70
C ARG A 133 -1.50 13.91 -4.11
N PRO A 134 -1.73 12.92 -4.98
CA PRO A 134 -3.09 12.50 -5.30
C PRO A 134 -3.70 11.72 -4.14
N LEU A 135 -4.93 12.04 -3.81
CA LEU A 135 -5.70 11.45 -2.73
C LEU A 135 -7.08 11.08 -3.26
N PHE A 136 -7.55 9.89 -2.92
CA PHE A 136 -8.94 9.49 -3.14
C PHE A 136 -9.66 9.41 -1.80
N PRO A 137 -10.82 10.10 -1.65
CA PRO A 137 -11.65 9.97 -0.47
C PRO A 137 -12.31 8.58 -0.39
N VAL A 138 -12.90 8.27 0.75
CA VAL A 138 -13.80 7.10 0.86
C VAL A 138 -15.11 7.40 0.14
N PRO A 139 -15.79 6.37 -0.45
CA PRO A 139 -15.39 4.97 -0.45
C PRO A 139 -14.34 4.64 -1.51
N TRP A 140 -13.39 3.79 -1.18
CA TRP A 140 -12.47 3.13 -2.10
C TRP A 140 -12.30 1.68 -1.67
N GLY A 141 -11.91 0.81 -2.59
CA GLY A 141 -11.68 -0.59 -2.29
C GLY A 141 -11.33 -1.37 -3.54
N GLY A 142 -11.32 -2.67 -3.43
CA GLY A 142 -11.00 -3.58 -4.51
C GLY A 142 -10.70 -4.97 -3.96
N SER A 143 -10.20 -5.85 -4.81
CA SER A 143 -9.78 -7.19 -4.41
C SER A 143 -8.47 -7.57 -5.09
N THR A 144 -7.70 -8.41 -4.40
CA THR A 144 -6.48 -9.03 -4.95
C THR A 144 -6.42 -10.48 -4.50
N THR A 145 -5.68 -11.30 -5.22
CA THR A 145 -5.47 -12.70 -4.88
C THR A 145 -4.10 -12.91 -4.23
N CYS A 146 -4.02 -13.87 -3.33
CA CYS A 146 -2.76 -14.33 -2.80
C CYS A 146 -2.70 -15.85 -2.71
N LEU A 147 -1.50 -16.38 -2.95
CA LEU A 147 -1.16 -17.79 -2.85
C LEU A 147 -0.37 -18.04 -1.58
N VAL A 148 -0.80 -19.00 -0.77
CA VAL A 148 -0.09 -19.46 0.44
C VAL A 148 0.46 -20.85 0.18
N VAL A 149 1.76 -21.03 0.34
CA VAL A 149 2.47 -22.28 0.04
C VAL A 149 2.95 -23.04 1.29
N ASP A 150 2.66 -22.50 2.49
CA ASP A 150 3.07 -23.11 3.76
C ASP A 150 1.86 -23.24 4.69
N ASP A 151 1.65 -24.44 5.25
CA ASP A 151 0.53 -24.77 6.15
C ASP A 151 0.63 -24.11 7.53
N GLY A 152 1.76 -23.51 7.86
CA GLY A 152 1.92 -22.64 9.04
C GLY A 152 1.08 -21.36 8.97
N ILE A 153 0.55 -21.02 7.78
CA ILE A 153 -0.33 -19.86 7.57
C ILE A 153 -1.77 -20.37 7.34
N SER A 154 -2.53 -20.56 8.42
CA SER A 154 -3.95 -20.90 8.29
C SER A 154 -4.76 -19.69 7.78
N LYS A 155 -5.97 -19.98 7.23
CA LYS A 155 -6.93 -18.92 6.82
C LYS A 155 -7.24 -17.95 7.95
N ASP A 156 -7.48 -18.46 9.15
CA ASP A 156 -7.84 -17.63 10.32
C ASP A 156 -6.69 -16.74 10.72
N MET A 157 -5.46 -17.25 10.68
CA MET A 157 -4.26 -16.46 10.94
C MET A 157 -4.05 -15.40 9.87
N LEU A 158 -4.22 -15.74 8.60
CA LEU A 158 -4.17 -14.77 7.50
C LEU A 158 -5.25 -13.69 7.67
N ALA A 159 -6.47 -14.05 8.06
CA ALA A 159 -7.55 -13.10 8.32
C ALA A 159 -7.24 -12.17 9.50
N LEU A 160 -6.65 -12.69 10.57
CA LEU A 160 -6.19 -11.91 11.72
C LEU A 160 -5.09 -10.91 11.31
N ILE A 161 -4.07 -11.38 10.57
CA ILE A 161 -2.99 -10.52 10.07
C ILE A 161 -3.55 -9.45 9.13
N ALA A 162 -4.42 -9.82 8.18
CA ALA A 162 -5.02 -8.92 7.21
C ALA A 162 -5.87 -7.83 7.88
N GLY A 163 -6.70 -8.20 8.86
CA GLY A 163 -7.50 -7.24 9.62
C GLY A 163 -6.64 -6.23 10.38
N ARG A 164 -5.56 -6.68 11.03
CA ARG A 164 -4.59 -5.79 11.69
C ARG A 164 -3.81 -4.94 10.68
N ALA A 165 -3.46 -5.52 9.54
CA ALA A 165 -2.75 -4.83 8.46
C ALA A 165 -3.52 -3.61 7.95
N GLY A 166 -4.79 -3.78 7.63
CA GLY A 166 -5.62 -2.68 7.16
C GLY A 166 -5.82 -1.60 8.21
N ARG A 167 -6.16 -1.99 9.44
CA ARG A 167 -6.52 -1.04 10.52
C ARG A 167 -5.30 -0.37 11.17
N LEU A 168 -4.18 -1.07 11.33
CA LEU A 168 -3.02 -0.57 12.07
C LEU A 168 -1.88 -0.08 11.16
N CYS A 169 -1.70 -0.69 9.99
CA CYS A 169 -0.61 -0.33 9.09
C CYS A 169 -1.06 0.62 7.98
N GLY A 170 -2.18 0.30 7.31
CA GLY A 170 -2.70 1.03 6.15
C GLY A 170 -1.85 0.86 4.89
N LEU A 171 -2.44 1.26 3.76
CA LEU A 171 -1.85 1.19 2.42
C LEU A 171 -1.27 2.54 1.98
N MET A 172 -0.34 2.50 1.06
CA MET A 172 0.28 3.62 0.34
C MET A 172 0.94 4.68 1.24
N ASP A 173 0.81 5.96 0.95
CA ASP A 173 1.46 7.05 1.70
C ASP A 173 0.55 7.64 2.80
N GLY A 174 1.12 8.52 3.62
CA GLY A 174 0.37 9.20 4.68
C GLY A 174 -0.07 8.33 5.87
N ARG A 175 0.41 7.10 5.99
CA ARG A 175 0.03 6.15 7.07
C ARG A 175 0.25 6.69 8.49
N LYS A 176 1.24 7.57 8.70
CA LYS A 176 1.52 8.23 9.99
C LYS A 176 0.44 9.23 10.40
N ILE A 177 -0.38 9.66 9.45
CA ILE A 177 -1.51 10.59 9.64
C ILE A 177 -2.83 9.90 9.30
N ASP A 178 -2.89 8.60 9.55
CA ASP A 178 -4.06 7.73 9.42
C ASP A 178 -4.67 7.61 8.00
N MET A 179 -3.89 7.88 6.95
CA MET A 179 -4.30 7.63 5.57
C MET A 179 -4.16 6.16 5.20
N GLY A 180 -5.03 5.70 4.28
CA GLY A 180 -5.00 4.34 3.73
C GLY A 180 -5.44 3.25 4.69
N ARG A 181 -6.14 3.56 5.78
CA ARG A 181 -6.73 2.57 6.67
C ARG A 181 -7.88 1.88 5.95
N CYS A 182 -8.00 0.56 6.15
CA CYS A 182 -9.01 -0.25 5.49
C CYS A 182 -9.40 -1.47 6.31
N ASP A 183 -10.55 -2.05 6.00
CA ASP A 183 -10.92 -3.40 6.40
C ASP A 183 -10.53 -4.37 5.30
N ILE A 184 -10.02 -5.55 5.68
CA ILE A 184 -9.64 -6.61 4.76
C ILE A 184 -10.34 -7.89 5.17
N LYS A 185 -11.15 -8.46 4.26
CA LYS A 185 -11.77 -9.77 4.42
C LYS A 185 -11.01 -10.80 3.59
N VAL A 186 -10.77 -11.97 4.20
CA VAL A 186 -10.11 -13.11 3.54
C VAL A 186 -11.15 -14.16 3.22
N THR A 187 -11.28 -14.51 1.95
CA THR A 187 -12.16 -15.60 1.48
C THR A 187 -11.34 -16.62 0.69
N ASN A 188 -11.89 -17.82 0.51
CA ASN A 188 -11.23 -18.78 -0.40
C ASN A 188 -11.23 -18.19 -1.80
N GLY A 189 -10.08 -18.25 -2.48
CA GLY A 189 -9.97 -17.89 -3.87
C GLY A 189 -10.77 -18.85 -4.75
N ARG A 190 -11.18 -18.40 -5.92
CA ARG A 190 -11.69 -19.29 -6.96
C ARG A 190 -10.51 -20.04 -7.57
N GLU A 191 -10.71 -21.32 -7.84
CA GLU A 191 -9.80 -22.14 -8.63
C GLU A 191 -9.67 -21.60 -10.06
#